data_f43e9edac90a05d5c3fce154310ccf10
#
_entry.id   f43e9edac90a05d5c3fce154310ccf10
#
_cell.length_a   1.000
_cell.length_b   1.000
_cell.length_c   1.000
_cell.angle_alpha   90.00
_cell.angle_beta   90.00
_cell.angle_gamma   90.00
#
_symmetry.space_group_name_H-M   'P 1'
#
loop_
_entity.id
_entity.type
_entity.pdbx_description
1 polymer ?
#
loop_
_entity_poly.entity_id
_entity_poly.type
_entity_poly.pdbx_seq_one_letter_code
_entity_poly.pdbx_strand_id
1 'polypeptide(L)'
;MTAELKEFVTAKLNDLIAAPCCCAEARQAAEEWLAASGTENENQQTEKLLKALEEDNEPIEDLVAFTESDTAVRLFGEERAKQFAVHARELKASGAKYCDCPACAACAAILEKKGELL
;
A
#
# COMPACT_ATOMS: atom_id res chain seq x y z
N MET A 1 5.31 9.41 -18.94
CA MET A 1 4.77 9.96 -17.66
C MET A 1 5.04 11.46 -17.61
N THR A 2 4.05 12.27 -17.23
CA THR A 2 4.22 13.71 -17.09
C THR A 2 5.01 14.07 -15.84
N ALA A 3 5.55 15.29 -15.78
CA ALA A 3 6.27 15.76 -14.59
C ALA A 3 5.35 15.78 -13.36
N GLU A 4 4.10 16.15 -13.53
CA GLU A 4 3.10 16.17 -12.44
C GLU A 4 2.84 14.77 -11.90
N LEU A 5 2.73 13.76 -12.76
CA LEU A 5 2.57 12.37 -12.36
C LEU A 5 3.80 11.85 -11.63
N LYS A 6 5.00 12.22 -12.09
CA LYS A 6 6.24 11.85 -11.40
C LYS A 6 6.30 12.43 -10.00
N GLU A 7 5.93 13.68 -9.83
CA GLU A 7 5.87 14.32 -8.52
C GLU A 7 4.85 13.64 -7.61
N PHE A 8 3.68 13.31 -8.14
CA PHE A 8 2.63 12.61 -7.41
C PHE A 8 3.12 11.24 -6.93
N VAL A 9 3.68 10.43 -7.84
CA VAL A 9 4.19 9.10 -7.50
C VAL A 9 5.32 9.20 -6.49
N THR A 10 6.26 10.12 -6.70
CA THR A 10 7.39 10.34 -5.78
C THR A 10 6.89 10.66 -4.37
N ALA A 11 5.93 11.57 -4.24
CA ALA A 11 5.36 11.95 -2.96
C ALA A 11 4.69 10.76 -2.27
N LYS A 12 3.90 9.97 -3.02
CA LYS A 12 3.22 8.80 -2.47
C LYS A 12 4.18 7.68 -2.10
N LEU A 13 5.26 7.48 -2.86
CA LEU A 13 6.29 6.51 -2.53
C LEU A 13 7.08 6.90 -1.27
N ASN A 14 7.35 8.19 -1.09
CA ASN A 14 7.96 8.65 0.15
C ASN A 14 7.06 8.41 1.36
N ASP A 15 5.75 8.63 1.22
CA ASP A 15 4.78 8.32 2.26
C ASP A 15 4.75 6.81 2.56
N LEU A 16 4.80 5.99 1.51
CA LEU A 16 4.84 4.53 1.63
C LEU A 16 6.07 4.07 2.42
N ILE A 17 7.25 4.55 2.04
CA ILE A 17 8.52 4.18 2.68
C ILE A 17 8.54 4.60 4.15
N ALA A 18 7.98 5.76 4.46
CA ALA A 18 7.92 6.28 5.82
C ALA A 18 6.87 5.59 6.69
N ALA A 19 5.91 4.88 6.09
CA ALA A 19 4.83 4.24 6.84
C ALA A 19 5.34 3.03 7.64
N PRO A 20 5.00 2.92 8.94
CA PRO A 20 5.46 1.79 9.75
C PRO A 20 4.85 0.45 9.34
N CYS A 21 3.74 0.47 8.63
CA CYS A 21 3.05 -0.74 8.15
C CYS A 21 3.50 -1.18 6.76
N CYS A 22 4.50 -0.51 6.17
CA CYS A 22 5.00 -0.86 4.84
C CYS A 22 5.75 -2.20 4.87
N CYS A 23 5.39 -3.13 3.97
CA CYS A 23 6.12 -4.38 3.84
C CYS A 23 7.44 -4.17 3.10
N ALA A 24 8.39 -5.11 3.29
CA ALA A 24 9.73 -5.01 2.72
C ALA A 24 9.70 -4.98 1.19
N GLU A 25 8.84 -5.78 0.57
CA GLU A 25 8.71 -5.87 -0.88
C GLU A 25 8.22 -4.55 -1.49
N ALA A 26 7.20 -3.94 -0.88
CA ALA A 26 6.67 -2.66 -1.35
C ALA A 26 7.70 -1.55 -1.18
N ARG A 27 8.42 -1.53 -0.06
CA ARG A 27 9.49 -0.57 0.20
C ARG A 27 10.61 -0.70 -0.84
N GLN A 28 11.05 -1.92 -1.11
CA GLN A 28 12.10 -2.18 -2.08
C GLN A 28 11.68 -1.73 -3.47
N ALA A 29 10.45 -2.05 -3.90
CA ALA A 29 9.92 -1.63 -5.20
C ALA A 29 9.87 -0.10 -5.32
N ALA A 30 9.48 0.59 -4.24
CA ALA A 30 9.46 2.05 -4.18
C ALA A 30 10.86 2.64 -4.32
N GLU A 31 11.83 2.12 -3.59
CA GLU A 31 13.22 2.59 -3.64
C GLU A 31 13.84 2.36 -5.03
N GLU A 32 13.60 1.22 -5.63
CA GLU A 32 14.09 0.91 -6.98
C GLU A 32 13.50 1.85 -8.03
N TRP A 33 12.21 2.17 -7.91
CA TRP A 33 11.57 3.12 -8.82
C TRP A 33 12.17 4.53 -8.66
N LEU A 34 12.36 4.98 -7.43
CA LEU A 34 12.95 6.29 -7.16
C LEU A 34 14.36 6.40 -7.74
N ALA A 35 15.15 5.32 -7.64
CA ALA A 35 16.50 5.28 -8.23
C ALA A 35 16.47 5.29 -9.76
N ALA A 36 15.46 4.70 -10.37
CA ALA A 36 15.33 4.61 -11.83
C ALA A 36 14.62 5.81 -12.46
N SER A 37 14.01 6.68 -11.65
CA SER A 37 13.29 7.86 -12.13
C SER A 37 14.22 8.79 -12.92
N GLY A 38 13.79 9.17 -14.13
CA GLY A 38 14.59 9.98 -15.03
C GLY A 38 15.62 9.21 -15.84
N THR A 39 15.67 7.87 -15.71
CA THR A 39 16.57 7.00 -16.47
C THR A 39 15.79 6.23 -17.56
N GLU A 40 16.52 5.52 -18.42
CA GLU A 40 15.92 4.66 -19.46
C GLU A 40 15.09 3.52 -18.87
N ASN A 41 15.36 3.14 -17.62
CA ASN A 41 14.70 2.03 -16.93
C ASN A 41 13.40 2.44 -16.23
N GLU A 42 13.03 3.71 -16.26
CA GLU A 42 11.84 4.23 -15.55
C GLU A 42 10.56 3.46 -15.91
N ASN A 43 10.32 3.21 -17.20
CA ASN A 43 9.11 2.51 -17.66
C ASN A 43 9.06 1.08 -17.13
N GLN A 44 10.18 0.36 -17.17
CA GLN A 44 10.27 -1.00 -16.65
C GLN A 44 10.03 -1.04 -15.14
N GLN A 45 10.62 -0.08 -14.43
CA GLN A 45 10.43 0.01 -12.99
C GLN A 45 9.01 0.41 -12.61
N THR A 46 8.35 1.22 -13.44
CA THR A 46 6.94 1.57 -13.25
C THR A 46 6.06 0.32 -13.32
N GLU A 47 6.27 -0.54 -14.32
CA GLU A 47 5.53 -1.80 -14.43
C GLU A 47 5.75 -2.70 -13.23
N LYS A 48 7.01 -2.86 -12.79
CA LYS A 48 7.36 -3.66 -11.61
C LYS A 48 6.75 -3.08 -10.34
N LEU A 49 6.79 -1.76 -10.18
CA LEU A 49 6.22 -1.08 -9.04
C LEU A 49 4.71 -1.33 -8.95
N LEU A 50 3.98 -1.12 -10.04
CA LEU A 50 2.53 -1.32 -10.06
C LEU A 50 2.16 -2.75 -9.72
N LYS A 51 2.89 -3.71 -10.25
CA LYS A 51 2.68 -5.13 -9.95
C LYS A 51 2.90 -5.43 -8.47
N ALA A 52 4.00 -4.93 -7.91
CA ALA A 52 4.32 -5.13 -6.50
C ALA A 52 3.24 -4.50 -5.60
N LEU A 53 2.78 -3.29 -5.93
CA LEU A 53 1.75 -2.62 -5.14
C LEU A 53 0.41 -3.35 -5.20
N GLU A 54 0.04 -3.92 -6.35
CA GLU A 54 -1.16 -4.73 -6.49
C GLU A 54 -1.10 -6.00 -5.64
N GLU A 55 0.05 -6.65 -5.59
CA GLU A 55 0.26 -7.87 -4.82
C GLU A 55 0.30 -7.61 -3.32
N ASP A 56 0.89 -6.48 -2.90
CA ASP A 56 1.13 -6.16 -1.50
C ASP A 56 0.00 -5.35 -0.85
N ASN A 57 -0.93 -4.81 -1.63
CA ASN A 57 -2.06 -4.05 -1.10
C ASN A 57 -3.09 -5.01 -0.51
N GLU A 58 -3.30 -4.94 0.81
CA GLU A 58 -4.12 -5.93 1.52
C GLU A 58 -5.61 -5.70 1.29
N PRO A 59 -6.35 -6.68 0.72
CA PRO A 59 -7.81 -6.59 0.58
C PRO A 59 -8.50 -6.48 1.94
N ILE A 60 -9.62 -5.76 2.00
CA ILE A 60 -10.32 -5.54 3.27
C ILE A 60 -10.79 -6.84 3.91
N GLU A 61 -11.17 -7.84 3.13
CA GLU A 61 -11.58 -9.15 3.63
C GLU A 61 -10.44 -9.85 4.37
N ASP A 62 -9.23 -9.77 3.84
CA ASP A 62 -8.04 -10.34 4.46
C ASP A 62 -7.67 -9.59 5.73
N LEU A 63 -7.83 -8.27 5.75
CA LEU A 63 -7.61 -7.46 6.94
C LEU A 63 -8.58 -7.85 8.06
N VAL A 64 -9.87 -7.99 7.74
CA VAL A 64 -10.88 -8.41 8.73
C VAL A 64 -10.52 -9.79 9.29
N ALA A 65 -10.20 -10.75 8.42
CA ALA A 65 -9.83 -12.10 8.84
C ALA A 65 -8.58 -12.10 9.72
N PHE A 66 -7.56 -11.32 9.37
CA PHE A 66 -6.34 -11.21 10.15
C PHE A 66 -6.59 -10.60 11.53
N THR A 67 -7.35 -9.51 11.61
CA THR A 67 -7.61 -8.82 12.89
C THR A 67 -8.45 -9.65 13.84
N GLU A 68 -9.22 -10.61 13.34
CA GLU A 68 -10.03 -11.52 14.13
C GLU A 68 -9.29 -12.83 14.47
N SER A 69 -8.07 -13.01 13.94
CA SER A 69 -7.30 -14.24 14.12
C SER A 69 -6.56 -14.27 15.46
N ASP A 70 -6.19 -15.48 15.89
CA ASP A 70 -5.35 -15.67 17.09
C ASP A 70 -3.96 -15.03 16.90
N THR A 71 -3.47 -14.96 15.68
CA THR A 71 -2.19 -14.32 15.36
C THR A 71 -2.21 -12.84 15.72
N ALA A 72 -3.31 -12.14 15.43
CA ALA A 72 -3.47 -10.73 15.78
C ALA A 72 -3.45 -10.54 17.30
N VAL A 73 -4.13 -11.41 18.05
CA VAL A 73 -4.13 -11.38 19.51
C VAL A 73 -2.71 -11.56 20.07
N ARG A 74 -1.94 -12.47 19.50
CA ARG A 74 -0.55 -12.70 19.91
C ARG A 74 0.36 -11.52 19.62
N LEU A 75 0.16 -10.84 18.48
CA LEU A 75 1.02 -9.73 18.06
C LEU A 75 0.68 -8.42 18.75
N PHE A 76 -0.60 -8.12 18.95
CA PHE A 76 -1.07 -6.81 19.42
C PHE A 76 -1.67 -6.83 20.82
N GLY A 77 -1.96 -8.00 21.36
CA GLY A 77 -2.73 -8.14 22.58
C GLY A 77 -4.23 -8.15 22.31
N GLU A 78 -5.00 -8.68 23.26
CA GLU A 78 -6.44 -8.90 23.09
C GLU A 78 -7.21 -7.61 22.82
N GLU A 79 -6.96 -6.55 23.58
CA GLU A 79 -7.69 -5.29 23.44
C GLU A 79 -7.40 -4.60 22.11
N ARG A 80 -6.13 -4.53 21.71
CA ARG A 80 -5.75 -3.91 20.43
C ARG A 80 -6.29 -4.70 19.25
N ALA A 81 -6.24 -6.04 19.32
CA ALA A 81 -6.78 -6.89 18.28
C ALA A 81 -8.29 -6.64 18.09
N LYS A 82 -9.04 -6.49 19.20
CA LYS A 82 -10.47 -6.15 19.13
C LYS A 82 -10.71 -4.79 18.49
N GLN A 83 -9.90 -3.78 18.85
CA GLN A 83 -10.02 -2.44 18.28
C GLN A 83 -9.75 -2.46 16.77
N PHE A 84 -8.71 -3.16 16.34
CA PHE A 84 -8.40 -3.31 14.92
C PHE A 84 -9.50 -4.07 14.17
N ALA A 85 -10.08 -5.10 14.79
CA ALA A 85 -11.17 -5.86 14.18
C ALA A 85 -12.42 -4.98 13.99
N VAL A 86 -12.77 -4.16 14.97
CA VAL A 86 -13.89 -3.22 14.87
C VAL A 86 -13.62 -2.22 13.74
N HIS A 87 -12.42 -1.65 13.69
CA HIS A 87 -12.04 -0.70 12.64
C HIS A 87 -12.11 -1.34 11.25
N ALA A 88 -11.58 -2.55 11.09
CA ALA A 88 -11.62 -3.27 9.82
C ALA A 88 -13.05 -3.53 9.35
N ARG A 89 -13.93 -3.92 10.24
CA ARG A 89 -15.35 -4.15 9.93
C ARG A 89 -16.07 -2.85 9.55
N GLU A 90 -15.75 -1.76 10.23
CA GLU A 90 -16.28 -0.44 9.88
C GLU A 90 -15.86 0.00 8.49
N LEU A 91 -14.59 -0.22 8.14
CA LEU A 91 -14.07 0.05 6.79
C LEU A 91 -14.82 -0.77 5.74
N LYS A 92 -15.00 -2.06 5.99
CA LYS A 92 -15.74 -2.94 5.09
C LYS A 92 -17.17 -2.48 4.90
N ALA A 93 -17.84 -2.11 5.98
CA ALA A 93 -19.22 -1.60 5.96
C ALA A 93 -19.33 -0.29 5.19
N SER A 94 -18.29 0.54 5.19
CA SER A 94 -18.25 1.81 4.44
C SER A 94 -17.97 1.63 2.95
N GLY A 95 -17.68 0.40 2.51
CA GLY A 95 -17.39 0.10 1.11
C GLY A 95 -15.90 0.15 0.74
N ALA A 96 -15.02 0.25 1.72
CA ALA A 96 -13.58 0.23 1.49
C ALA A 96 -13.15 -1.13 0.91
N LYS A 97 -12.24 -1.09 -0.05
CA LYS A 97 -11.72 -2.30 -0.71
C LYS A 97 -10.44 -2.81 -0.05
N TYR A 98 -9.68 -1.93 0.58
CA TYR A 98 -8.37 -2.19 1.12
C TYR A 98 -8.21 -1.60 2.51
N CYS A 99 -7.15 -2.05 3.23
CA CYS A 99 -6.71 -1.46 4.48
C CYS A 99 -6.47 0.06 4.30
N ASP A 100 -6.76 0.85 5.32
CA ASP A 100 -6.58 2.30 5.31
C ASP A 100 -5.29 2.77 5.99
N CYS A 101 -4.36 1.86 6.30
CA CYS A 101 -3.07 2.26 6.85
C CYS A 101 -2.33 3.18 5.86
N PRO A 102 -1.39 4.02 6.34
CA PRO A 102 -0.69 4.96 5.44
C PRO A 102 -0.02 4.30 4.24
N ALA A 103 0.54 3.09 4.40
CA ALA A 103 1.14 2.35 3.29
C ALA A 103 0.10 1.93 2.25
N CYS A 104 -1.00 1.31 2.67
CA CYS A 104 -2.05 0.87 1.77
C CYS A 104 -2.78 2.04 1.11
N ALA A 105 -2.96 3.15 1.83
CA ALA A 105 -3.53 4.36 1.27
C ALA A 105 -2.66 4.94 0.15
N ALA A 106 -1.33 4.97 0.34
CA ALA A 106 -0.38 5.41 -0.68
C ALA A 106 -0.40 4.47 -1.90
N CYS A 107 -0.43 3.16 -1.68
CA CYS A 107 -0.56 2.16 -2.76
C CYS A 107 -1.83 2.37 -3.57
N ALA A 108 -2.96 2.53 -2.91
CA ALA A 108 -4.25 2.74 -3.57
C ALA A 108 -4.25 4.02 -4.41
N ALA A 109 -3.68 5.11 -3.90
CA ALA A 109 -3.59 6.37 -4.63
C ALA A 109 -2.76 6.24 -5.92
N ILE A 110 -1.66 5.49 -5.88
CA ILE A 110 -0.83 5.23 -7.05
C ILE A 110 -1.57 4.33 -8.05
N LEU A 111 -2.23 3.28 -7.56
CA LEU A 111 -2.96 2.33 -8.41
C LEU A 111 -4.15 2.99 -9.13
N GLU A 112 -4.77 3.99 -8.55
CA GLU A 112 -5.83 4.76 -9.22
C GLU A 112 -5.32 5.46 -10.48
N LYS A 113 -4.03 5.79 -10.53
CA LYS A 113 -3.37 6.44 -11.66
C LYS A 113 -2.72 5.46 -12.64
N LYS A 114 -2.92 4.16 -12.45
CA LYS A 114 -2.26 3.12 -13.26
C LYS A 114 -2.38 3.35 -14.77
N GLY A 115 -3.58 3.69 -15.25
CA GLY A 115 -3.82 3.94 -16.67
C GLY A 115 -3.07 5.16 -17.21
N GLU A 116 -2.73 6.12 -16.35
CA GLU A 116 -1.97 7.32 -16.73
C GLU A 116 -0.46 7.08 -16.63
N LEU A 117 -0.03 6.14 -15.79
CA LEU A 117 1.38 5.82 -15.57
C LEU A 117 1.95 4.91 -16.67
N LEU A 118 1.14 4.09 -17.26
CA LEU A 118 1.50 3.19 -18.36
C LEU A 118 1.01 3.74 -19.68
#